data_2681e8f268efd026fa213610914f3c8c
#
_entry.id   2681e8f268efd026fa213610914f3c8c
#
_cell.length_a   1.000
_cell.length_b   1.000
_cell.length_c   1.000
_cell.angle_alpha   90.00
_cell.angle_beta   90.00
_cell.angle_gamma   90.00
#
_symmetry.space_group_name_H-M   'P 1'
#
loop_
_entity.id
_entity.type
_entity.pdbx_description
1 polymer ?
#
loop_
_entity_poly.entity_id
_entity_poly.type
_entity_poly.pdbx_seq_one_letter_code
_entity_poly.pdbx_strand_id
1 'polypeptide(L)'
;AGGTAVLENAPISRKLMDENPLTFDSASSTLIVNQKNHGFISGDNVKIYGLDSNASYGGGLVGTDILGSRTVVDVDEDNFTITLSKTNPSSAFNFGGTEVLSTRNMMFETVVPFIEPLLPVSTGLTLRGKFTSGKSLAGTETPYAKDVVFTDLDVRENNVFNTPAMIANADLEVTNLGAGIKSTTVELGLTTGNPDVSPLIDMQRASMFLIHNHVDMQDSANPPVNAPQHNHPINFVDETAAIGGSHIGKHIVRPVTLEEDAIGLKILLSAHRPSVADFDVYYKVANDGENFDDTPWIEVAKENELPSDENPNIFRDYRYLVGGQNGLSTSFSRFVIKIVMKSTNSAKPPIFRDLRVIALAV
;
A
#
# COMPACT_ATOMS: atom_id res chain seq x y z
N ALA A 1 -32.52 -25.91 -5.21
CA ALA A 1 -31.68 -25.96 -4.01
C ALA A 1 -30.52 -24.98 -4.18
N GLY A 2 -30.26 -24.19 -3.17
CA GLY A 2 -29.10 -23.27 -3.13
C GLY A 2 -28.06 -23.80 -2.16
N GLY A 3 -26.82 -23.35 -2.32
CA GLY A 3 -25.73 -23.69 -1.42
C GLY A 3 -24.88 -22.44 -1.16
N THR A 4 -24.09 -22.48 -0.10
CA THR A 4 -23.15 -21.42 0.24
C THR A 4 -21.77 -22.03 0.40
N ALA A 5 -20.77 -21.43 -0.23
CA ALA A 5 -19.36 -21.72 0.03
C ALA A 5 -18.70 -20.47 0.63
N VAL A 6 -17.79 -20.68 1.55
CA VAL A 6 -17.09 -19.59 2.25
C VAL A 6 -15.60 -19.74 2.03
N LEU A 7 -14.96 -18.65 1.61
CA LEU A 7 -13.53 -18.51 1.49
C LEU A 7 -13.04 -17.53 2.55
N GLU A 8 -12.11 -17.97 3.38
CA GLU A 8 -11.52 -17.15 4.44
C GLU A 8 -10.02 -17.01 4.25
N ASN A 9 -9.49 -15.88 4.65
CA ASN A 9 -8.05 -15.68 4.75
C ASN A 9 -7.65 -15.36 6.19
N ALA A 10 -6.45 -15.78 6.55
CA ALA A 10 -5.78 -15.38 7.77
C ALA A 10 -4.52 -14.59 7.41
N PRO A 11 -4.57 -13.26 7.31
CA PRO A 11 -3.49 -12.45 6.77
C PRO A 11 -2.31 -12.26 7.73
N ILE A 12 -2.18 -13.07 8.76
CA ILE A 12 -1.04 -13.02 9.68
C ILE A 12 0.12 -13.80 9.07
N SER A 13 1.10 -13.10 8.53
CA SER A 13 2.34 -13.69 8.05
C SER A 13 3.50 -13.43 9.00
N ARG A 14 4.48 -14.34 8.99
CA ARG A 14 5.77 -14.15 9.67
C ARG A 14 6.77 -13.65 8.65
N LYS A 15 7.52 -12.62 9.01
CA LYS A 15 8.60 -12.07 8.19
C LYS A 15 9.91 -12.25 8.92
N LEU A 16 10.90 -12.82 8.24
CA LEU A 16 12.29 -12.81 8.72
C LEU A 16 12.80 -11.38 8.66
N MET A 17 13.44 -10.94 9.73
CA MET A 17 14.05 -9.62 9.83
C MET A 17 15.52 -9.66 9.40
N ASP A 18 16.12 -8.50 9.23
CA ASP A 18 17.54 -8.37 8.95
C ASP A 18 18.39 -8.84 10.16
N GLU A 19 19.69 -8.90 10.01
CA GLU A 19 20.59 -9.31 11.09
C GLU A 19 20.57 -8.31 12.26
N ASN A 20 20.47 -8.82 13.48
CA ASN A 20 20.41 -8.06 14.72
C ASN A 20 19.35 -6.94 14.72
N PRO A 21 18.08 -7.26 14.44
CA PRO A 21 17.04 -6.25 14.20
C PRO A 21 16.51 -5.59 15.47
N LEU A 22 16.93 -6.03 16.62
CA LEU A 22 16.44 -5.55 17.91
C LEU A 22 17.46 -4.62 18.56
N THR A 23 17.00 -3.43 18.96
CA THR A 23 17.83 -2.47 19.72
C THR A 23 17.17 -2.21 21.07
N PHE A 24 17.87 -2.55 22.17
CA PHE A 24 17.41 -2.17 23.50
C PHE A 24 17.97 -0.79 23.83
N ASP A 25 17.09 0.19 23.93
CA ASP A 25 17.44 1.59 24.06
C ASP A 25 18.08 1.91 25.42
N SER A 26 18.93 2.92 25.45
CA SER A 26 19.71 3.30 26.64
C SER A 26 18.83 3.87 27.74
N ALA A 27 19.04 3.40 28.97
CA ALA A 27 18.32 3.83 30.16
C ALA A 27 16.78 3.82 30.02
N SER A 28 16.28 2.95 29.18
CA SER A 28 14.87 2.88 28.75
C SER A 28 14.32 1.46 28.86
N SER A 29 13.02 1.31 28.91
CA SER A 29 12.32 0.03 28.73
C SER A 29 11.86 -0.17 27.29
N THR A 30 12.30 0.66 26.36
CA THR A 30 11.91 0.62 24.95
C THR A 30 12.79 -0.36 24.18
N LEU A 31 12.16 -1.28 23.49
CA LEU A 31 12.79 -2.10 22.46
C LEU A 31 12.39 -1.56 21.08
N ILE A 32 13.37 -1.15 20.32
CA ILE A 32 13.20 -0.74 18.91
C ILE A 32 13.38 -1.98 18.05
N VAL A 33 12.45 -2.23 17.16
CA VAL A 33 12.45 -3.36 16.23
C VAL A 33 12.58 -2.82 14.82
N ASN A 34 13.69 -3.13 14.17
CA ASN A 34 13.92 -2.78 12.77
C ASN A 34 13.29 -3.83 11.85
N GLN A 35 12.28 -3.42 11.12
CA GLN A 35 11.57 -4.26 10.17
C GLN A 35 10.97 -3.41 9.05
N LYS A 36 11.64 -3.39 7.92
CA LYS A 36 11.19 -2.66 6.74
C LYS A 36 9.78 -3.06 6.30
N ASN A 37 8.96 -2.06 5.99
CA ASN A 37 7.59 -2.26 5.53
C ASN A 37 6.78 -3.17 6.47
N HIS A 38 6.82 -2.92 7.76
CA HIS A 38 6.14 -3.74 8.77
C HIS A 38 4.60 -3.61 8.73
N GLY A 39 4.08 -2.47 8.32
CA GLY A 39 2.64 -2.21 8.22
C GLY A 39 1.91 -2.09 9.56
N PHE A 40 2.63 -1.93 10.68
CA PHE A 40 2.01 -1.69 11.98
C PHE A 40 1.66 -0.22 12.16
N ILE A 41 0.65 0.00 13.00
CA ILE A 41 0.31 1.30 13.59
C ILE A 41 0.39 1.20 15.11
N SER A 42 0.49 2.34 15.79
CA SER A 42 0.46 2.38 17.25
C SER A 42 -0.80 1.72 17.81
N GLY A 43 -0.65 0.87 18.81
CA GLY A 43 -1.72 0.06 19.40
C GLY A 43 -1.94 -1.31 18.76
N ASP A 44 -1.28 -1.64 17.66
CA ASP A 44 -1.31 -2.98 17.07
C ASP A 44 -0.60 -4.00 17.97
N ASN A 45 -0.91 -5.29 17.78
CA ASN A 45 -0.20 -6.38 18.42
C ASN A 45 0.77 -7.05 17.44
N VAL A 46 1.99 -7.25 17.91
CA VAL A 46 3.05 -7.97 17.20
C VAL A 46 3.49 -9.19 18.03
N LYS A 47 3.83 -10.29 17.35
CA LYS A 47 4.55 -11.41 17.98
C LYS A 47 5.95 -11.51 17.41
N ILE A 48 6.92 -11.65 18.29
CA ILE A 48 8.33 -11.85 17.96
C ILE A 48 8.69 -13.32 18.21
N TYR A 49 9.45 -13.90 17.30
CA TYR A 49 9.88 -15.29 17.28
C TYR A 49 11.37 -15.37 16.93
N GLY A 50 11.94 -16.57 17.06
CA GLY A 50 13.31 -16.86 16.62
C GLY A 50 14.39 -16.53 17.64
N LEU A 51 14.03 -16.08 18.84
CA LEU A 51 14.96 -15.94 19.96
C LEU A 51 14.95 -17.21 20.83
N ASP A 52 16.10 -17.57 21.38
CA ASP A 52 16.15 -18.59 22.43
C ASP A 52 15.54 -18.01 23.72
N SER A 53 14.51 -18.68 24.24
CA SER A 53 13.77 -18.25 25.41
C SER A 53 14.64 -18.06 26.65
N ASN A 54 15.71 -18.84 26.77
CA ASN A 54 16.60 -18.90 27.97
C ASN A 54 17.93 -18.15 27.76
N ALA A 55 18.22 -17.75 26.50
CA ALA A 55 19.43 -17.00 26.21
C ALA A 55 19.41 -15.61 26.84
N SER A 56 20.56 -15.17 27.35
CA SER A 56 20.75 -13.78 27.79
C SER A 56 21.24 -12.93 26.61
N TYR A 57 20.54 -11.83 26.36
CA TYR A 57 20.83 -10.90 25.28
C TYR A 57 21.53 -9.62 25.73
N GLY A 58 21.90 -9.51 26.99
CA GLY A 58 22.48 -8.31 27.55
C GLY A 58 21.45 -7.42 28.29
N GLY A 59 21.92 -6.42 29.05
CA GLY A 59 21.02 -5.51 29.78
C GLY A 59 20.05 -6.20 30.75
N GLY A 60 20.34 -7.46 31.14
CA GLY A 60 19.44 -8.28 31.93
C GLY A 60 18.25 -8.90 31.20
N LEU A 61 18.20 -8.76 29.84
CA LEU A 61 17.16 -9.36 29.02
C LEU A 61 17.41 -10.85 28.80
N VAL A 62 16.34 -11.63 28.89
CA VAL A 62 16.26 -13.01 28.39
C VAL A 62 15.18 -13.11 27.32
N GLY A 63 15.26 -14.18 26.51
CA GLY A 63 14.31 -14.29 25.36
C GLY A 63 12.85 -14.23 25.78
N THR A 64 12.47 -14.76 26.93
CA THR A 64 11.09 -14.69 27.43
C THR A 64 10.58 -13.28 27.71
N ASP A 65 11.47 -12.31 27.93
CA ASP A 65 11.07 -10.90 28.10
C ASP A 65 10.57 -10.27 26.80
N ILE A 66 10.96 -10.83 25.65
CA ILE A 66 10.72 -10.29 24.32
C ILE A 66 9.68 -11.11 23.56
N LEU A 67 9.82 -12.43 23.63
CA LEU A 67 8.94 -13.36 22.91
C LEU A 67 7.46 -13.19 23.31
N GLY A 68 6.58 -13.57 22.41
CA GLY A 68 5.14 -13.50 22.62
C GLY A 68 4.51 -12.25 22.05
N SER A 69 3.26 -12.00 22.43
CA SER A 69 2.47 -10.86 21.95
C SER A 69 2.88 -9.59 22.68
N ARG A 70 3.13 -8.53 21.91
CA ARG A 70 3.50 -7.19 22.39
C ARG A 70 2.64 -6.15 21.70
N THR A 71 2.40 -5.04 22.40
CA THR A 71 1.71 -3.89 21.80
C THR A 71 2.74 -2.94 21.20
N VAL A 72 2.52 -2.56 19.96
CA VAL A 72 3.30 -1.53 19.27
C VAL A 72 2.97 -0.17 19.86
N VAL A 73 3.98 0.57 20.27
CA VAL A 73 3.82 1.87 20.94
C VAL A 73 3.99 3.00 19.93
N ASP A 74 5.08 2.95 19.19
CA ASP A 74 5.43 3.98 18.22
C ASP A 74 5.94 3.34 16.93
N VAL A 75 5.80 4.03 15.80
CA VAL A 75 6.12 3.50 14.48
C VAL A 75 6.75 4.56 13.59
N ASP A 76 7.71 4.14 12.79
CA ASP A 76 8.15 4.83 11.58
C ASP A 76 8.09 3.86 10.38
N GLU A 77 8.62 4.24 9.24
CA GLU A 77 8.56 3.44 8.02
C GLU A 77 9.22 2.06 8.16
N ASP A 78 10.36 2.02 8.85
CA ASP A 78 11.23 0.85 8.95
C ASP A 78 11.39 0.32 10.37
N ASN A 79 10.81 0.99 11.37
CA ASN A 79 10.96 0.61 12.76
C ASN A 79 9.63 0.73 13.50
N PHE A 80 9.47 -0.11 14.52
CA PHE A 80 8.45 0.08 15.53
C PHE A 80 9.02 -0.15 16.92
N THR A 81 8.37 0.38 17.93
CA THR A 81 8.78 0.22 19.33
C THR A 81 7.79 -0.60 20.13
N ILE A 82 8.30 -1.36 21.07
CA ILE A 82 7.51 -2.04 22.11
C ILE A 82 8.10 -1.73 23.48
N THR A 83 7.25 -1.74 24.52
CA THR A 83 7.72 -1.55 25.89
C THR A 83 7.93 -2.89 26.56
N LEU A 84 9.09 -3.06 27.18
CA LEU A 84 9.43 -4.24 27.99
C LEU A 84 9.19 -3.96 29.48
N SER A 85 9.11 -5.03 30.26
CA SER A 85 9.02 -4.93 31.73
C SER A 85 10.35 -4.58 32.39
N LYS A 86 11.46 -4.65 31.67
CA LYS A 86 12.81 -4.37 32.11
C LYS A 86 13.33 -3.08 31.51
N THR A 87 14.18 -2.40 32.30
CA THR A 87 14.88 -1.19 31.86
C THR A 87 16.33 -1.54 31.57
N ASN A 88 16.86 -1.06 30.43
CA ASN A 88 18.27 -1.22 30.09
C ASN A 88 19.14 -0.39 31.09
N PRO A 89 20.01 -1.01 31.85
CA PRO A 89 20.87 -0.29 32.82
C PRO A 89 22.08 0.37 32.15
N SER A 90 22.32 0.14 30.88
CA SER A 90 23.52 0.54 30.15
C SER A 90 23.20 1.31 28.86
N SER A 91 24.20 1.51 28.01
CA SER A 91 24.01 2.08 26.66
C SER A 91 23.21 1.16 25.77
N ALA A 92 22.60 1.73 24.73
CA ALA A 92 21.87 1.00 23.72
C ALA A 92 22.76 -0.05 23.02
N PHE A 93 22.18 -1.19 22.68
CA PHE A 93 22.87 -2.25 21.95
C PHE A 93 21.92 -3.01 21.04
N ASN A 94 22.47 -3.53 19.93
CA ASN A 94 21.74 -4.32 18.94
C ASN A 94 21.94 -5.80 19.18
N PHE A 95 20.91 -6.61 18.92
CA PHE A 95 20.95 -8.05 19.11
C PHE A 95 19.87 -8.77 18.32
N GLY A 96 19.82 -10.10 18.41
CA GLY A 96 18.79 -10.94 17.83
C GLY A 96 19.33 -11.99 16.86
N GLY A 97 20.48 -11.74 16.23
CA GLY A 97 21.03 -12.66 15.22
C GLY A 97 20.24 -12.62 13.91
N THR A 98 20.26 -13.72 13.17
CA THR A 98 19.73 -13.84 11.81
C THR A 98 18.40 -14.58 11.70
N GLU A 99 17.85 -15.06 12.82
CA GLU A 99 16.66 -15.93 12.83
C GLU A 99 15.41 -15.27 13.44
N VAL A 100 15.47 -13.97 13.72
CA VAL A 100 14.35 -13.26 14.34
C VAL A 100 13.26 -13.03 13.30
N LEU A 101 12.04 -13.43 13.66
CA LEU A 101 10.84 -13.20 12.86
C LEU A 101 9.82 -12.40 13.67
N SER A 102 9.08 -11.56 12.98
CA SER A 102 7.88 -10.95 13.55
C SER A 102 6.64 -11.31 12.73
N THR A 103 5.48 -11.14 13.33
CA THR A 103 4.27 -11.06 12.54
C THR A 103 4.31 -9.78 11.71
N ARG A 104 3.73 -9.82 10.51
CA ARG A 104 3.51 -8.65 9.68
C ARG A 104 2.02 -8.38 9.62
N ASN A 105 1.62 -7.15 9.82
CA ASN A 105 0.27 -6.75 9.48
C ASN A 105 0.14 -6.69 7.96
N MET A 106 -0.68 -7.57 7.42
CA MET A 106 -1.07 -7.51 6.01
C MET A 106 -2.42 -6.82 5.94
N MET A 107 -2.39 -5.52 5.73
CA MET A 107 -3.59 -4.75 5.43
C MET A 107 -3.87 -4.80 3.95
N PHE A 108 -5.13 -4.66 3.58
CA PHE A 108 -5.56 -4.58 2.19
C PHE A 108 -6.83 -3.74 2.08
N GLU A 109 -7.03 -3.14 0.95
CA GLU A 109 -8.20 -2.31 0.63
C GLU A 109 -9.04 -2.91 -0.48
N THR A 110 -8.46 -3.79 -1.27
CA THR A 110 -9.14 -4.41 -2.40
C THR A 110 -9.01 -5.91 -2.33
N VAL A 111 -10.12 -6.61 -2.53
CA VAL A 111 -10.19 -8.06 -2.67
C VAL A 111 -10.59 -8.40 -4.08
N VAL A 112 -9.81 -9.25 -4.73
CA VAL A 112 -10.12 -9.74 -6.07
C VAL A 112 -10.22 -11.26 -6.01
N PRO A 113 -11.43 -11.83 -5.79
CA PRO A 113 -11.65 -13.27 -5.87
C PRO A 113 -11.55 -13.75 -7.32
N PHE A 114 -10.87 -14.86 -7.52
CA PHE A 114 -10.83 -15.59 -8.77
C PHE A 114 -11.61 -16.89 -8.59
N ILE A 115 -12.70 -17.03 -9.32
CA ILE A 115 -13.62 -18.14 -9.20
C ILE A 115 -13.96 -18.59 -10.62
N GLU A 116 -13.89 -19.88 -10.89
CA GLU A 116 -14.34 -20.48 -12.14
C GLU A 116 -15.75 -21.07 -11.97
N PRO A 117 -16.81 -20.35 -12.32
CA PRO A 117 -18.17 -20.89 -12.29
C PRO A 117 -18.55 -21.50 -13.63
N LEU A 118 -19.26 -22.61 -13.58
CA LEU A 118 -20.13 -23.08 -14.67
C LEU A 118 -21.57 -22.76 -14.27
N LEU A 119 -22.18 -21.83 -14.99
CA LEU A 119 -23.54 -21.37 -14.74
C LEU A 119 -24.48 -21.84 -15.86
N PRO A 120 -25.09 -23.00 -15.75
CA PRO A 120 -26.13 -23.43 -16.68
C PRO A 120 -27.31 -22.47 -16.70
N VAL A 121 -28.12 -22.54 -17.75
CA VAL A 121 -29.33 -21.72 -17.89
C VAL A 121 -30.23 -21.88 -16.65
N SER A 122 -30.75 -20.77 -16.14
CA SER A 122 -31.55 -20.65 -14.92
C SER A 122 -30.80 -20.89 -13.62
N THR A 123 -29.45 -20.80 -13.65
CA THR A 123 -28.63 -20.79 -12.43
C THR A 123 -27.98 -19.43 -12.24
N GLY A 124 -27.58 -19.11 -11.02
CA GLY A 124 -26.92 -17.84 -10.67
C GLY A 124 -25.87 -17.99 -9.59
N LEU A 125 -24.94 -17.07 -9.59
CA LEU A 125 -23.90 -16.90 -8.58
C LEU A 125 -24.01 -15.50 -8.00
N THR A 126 -24.05 -15.40 -6.69
CA THR A 126 -23.89 -14.13 -5.97
C THR A 126 -22.66 -14.20 -5.09
N LEU A 127 -22.01 -13.07 -4.92
CA LEU A 127 -20.82 -12.95 -4.09
C LEU A 127 -21.03 -11.88 -3.04
N ARG A 128 -20.64 -12.21 -1.81
CA ARG A 128 -20.72 -11.30 -0.68
C ARG A 128 -19.44 -11.35 0.11
N GLY A 129 -18.96 -10.18 0.53
CA GLY A 129 -17.76 -10.05 1.34
C GLY A 129 -18.06 -9.58 2.76
N LYS A 130 -17.33 -10.10 3.72
CA LYS A 130 -17.26 -9.60 5.08
C LYS A 130 -15.80 -9.29 5.41
N PHE A 131 -15.55 -8.12 5.98
CA PHE A 131 -14.20 -7.61 6.20
C PHE A 131 -14.03 -7.25 7.66
N THR A 132 -12.84 -7.52 8.21
CA THR A 132 -12.54 -7.22 9.61
C THR A 132 -11.17 -6.54 9.75
N SER A 133 -11.04 -5.68 10.73
CA SER A 133 -9.76 -5.01 11.02
C SER A 133 -8.75 -5.89 11.77
N GLY A 134 -9.22 -6.98 12.36
CA GLY A 134 -8.39 -8.00 12.99
C GLY A 134 -7.23 -7.51 13.84
N LYS A 135 -7.50 -6.88 14.98
CA LYS A 135 -6.43 -6.51 15.92
C LYS A 135 -5.92 -7.67 16.75
N SER A 136 -6.59 -8.83 16.74
CA SER A 136 -6.22 -9.99 17.55
C SER A 136 -5.34 -10.95 16.75
N LEU A 137 -4.19 -11.31 17.30
CA LEU A 137 -3.30 -12.35 16.76
C LEU A 137 -3.71 -13.77 17.23
N ALA A 138 -4.76 -13.90 18.02
CA ALA A 138 -5.19 -15.17 18.60
C ALA A 138 -6.20 -15.93 17.70
N GLY A 139 -6.47 -15.45 16.49
CA GLY A 139 -7.44 -16.06 15.57
C GLY A 139 -8.89 -15.68 15.85
N THR A 140 -9.16 -14.92 16.91
CA THR A 140 -10.45 -14.32 17.21
C THR A 140 -10.37 -12.84 16.87
N GLU A 141 -10.68 -12.50 15.64
CA GLU A 141 -10.76 -11.11 15.22
C GLU A 141 -12.06 -10.49 15.73
N THR A 142 -11.94 -9.27 16.28
CA THR A 142 -13.13 -8.52 16.63
C THR A 142 -13.63 -7.82 15.37
N PRO A 143 -14.77 -8.22 14.81
CA PRO A 143 -15.32 -7.54 13.65
C PRO A 143 -15.66 -6.10 14.05
N TYR A 144 -15.48 -5.15 13.13
CA TYR A 144 -16.10 -3.84 13.26
C TYR A 144 -17.61 -4.00 13.28
N ALA A 145 -18.29 -3.13 14.01
CA ALA A 145 -19.76 -3.17 14.07
C ALA A 145 -20.43 -3.03 12.69
N LYS A 146 -19.74 -2.44 11.71
CA LYS A 146 -20.15 -2.36 10.30
C LYS A 146 -19.87 -3.64 9.50
N ASP A 147 -18.93 -4.47 9.93
CA ASP A 147 -18.41 -5.62 9.18
C ASP A 147 -19.11 -6.94 9.53
N VAL A 148 -20.08 -6.87 10.40
CA VAL A 148 -20.89 -8.04 10.79
C VAL A 148 -21.84 -8.47 9.66
N VAL A 149 -22.07 -7.59 8.69
CA VAL A 149 -22.98 -7.83 7.57
C VAL A 149 -22.16 -8.05 6.30
N PHE A 150 -22.48 -9.13 5.58
CA PHE A 150 -21.93 -9.34 4.25
C PHE A 150 -22.41 -8.26 3.29
N THR A 151 -21.47 -7.71 2.54
CA THR A 151 -21.72 -6.74 1.48
C THR A 151 -21.66 -7.45 0.13
N ASP A 152 -22.61 -7.14 -0.74
CA ASP A 152 -22.63 -7.70 -2.09
C ASP A 152 -21.43 -7.18 -2.89
N LEU A 153 -20.77 -8.06 -3.61
CA LEU A 153 -19.64 -7.75 -4.49
C LEU A 153 -20.11 -7.78 -5.94
N ASP A 154 -19.61 -6.85 -6.75
CA ASP A 154 -19.89 -6.85 -8.17
C ASP A 154 -19.28 -8.06 -8.86
N VAL A 155 -20.15 -8.83 -9.50
CA VAL A 155 -19.79 -10.01 -10.29
C VAL A 155 -19.71 -9.59 -11.75
N ARG A 156 -18.54 -9.66 -12.35
CA ARG A 156 -18.44 -9.64 -13.81
C ARG A 156 -18.84 -11.01 -14.31
N GLU A 157 -20.03 -11.08 -14.88
CA GLU A 157 -20.56 -12.33 -15.41
C GLU A 157 -19.62 -12.89 -16.48
N ASN A 158 -19.16 -14.10 -16.24
CA ASN A 158 -18.42 -14.87 -17.20
C ASN A 158 -19.07 -16.25 -17.34
N ASN A 159 -19.72 -16.47 -18.45
CA ASN A 159 -20.45 -17.71 -18.72
C ASN A 159 -19.54 -18.84 -19.21
N VAL A 160 -18.23 -18.64 -19.24
CA VAL A 160 -17.26 -19.62 -19.73
C VAL A 160 -16.57 -20.29 -18.55
N PHE A 161 -16.76 -21.58 -18.38
CA PHE A 161 -16.22 -22.34 -17.26
C PHE A 161 -14.70 -22.23 -17.08
N ASN A 162 -13.96 -22.16 -18.17
CA ASN A 162 -12.49 -22.10 -18.16
C ASN A 162 -11.92 -20.70 -17.96
N THR A 163 -12.75 -19.68 -17.81
CA THR A 163 -12.30 -18.31 -17.61
C THR A 163 -12.66 -17.86 -16.19
N PRO A 164 -11.71 -17.51 -15.34
CA PRO A 164 -11.97 -17.08 -13.98
C PRO A 164 -12.92 -15.87 -13.96
N ALA A 165 -13.95 -15.92 -13.15
CA ALA A 165 -14.75 -14.75 -12.82
C ALA A 165 -13.93 -13.85 -11.90
N MET A 166 -13.50 -12.71 -12.40
CA MET A 166 -12.75 -11.72 -11.60
C MET A 166 -13.74 -10.75 -10.98
N ILE A 167 -13.73 -10.68 -9.67
CA ILE A 167 -14.56 -9.76 -8.90
C ILE A 167 -13.63 -8.79 -8.20
N ALA A 168 -13.75 -7.53 -8.57
CA ALA A 168 -13.05 -6.44 -7.92
C ALA A 168 -14.10 -5.48 -7.34
N ASN A 169 -14.13 -5.33 -6.03
CA ASN A 169 -14.89 -4.25 -5.42
C ASN A 169 -13.91 -3.18 -4.92
N ALA A 170 -13.67 -2.19 -5.76
CA ALA A 170 -12.88 -1.01 -5.41
C ALA A 170 -13.65 -0.03 -4.50
N ASP A 171 -14.96 -0.25 -4.34
CA ASP A 171 -15.85 0.65 -3.60
C ASP A 171 -16.08 0.19 -2.16
N LEU A 172 -15.42 -0.88 -1.72
CA LEU A 172 -15.37 -1.17 -0.31
C LEU A 172 -14.86 0.07 0.41
N GLU A 173 -15.75 0.75 1.11
CA GLU A 173 -15.45 1.94 1.90
C GLU A 173 -14.59 1.58 3.11
N VAL A 174 -13.43 1.05 2.85
CA VAL A 174 -12.43 0.69 3.85
C VAL A 174 -11.95 1.92 4.61
N THR A 175 -12.06 3.07 3.98
CA THR A 175 -11.69 4.36 4.55
C THR A 175 -12.37 4.69 5.86
N ASN A 176 -13.54 4.17 6.08
CA ASN A 176 -14.24 4.37 7.34
C ASN A 176 -13.75 3.44 8.46
N LEU A 177 -12.86 2.51 8.16
CA LEU A 177 -12.36 1.53 9.12
C LEU A 177 -11.11 1.98 9.88
N GLY A 178 -10.51 3.10 9.49
CA GLY A 178 -9.43 3.79 10.22
C GLY A 178 -8.12 3.03 10.39
N ALA A 179 -8.09 1.73 10.21
CA ALA A 179 -6.95 0.87 10.51
C ALA A 179 -6.64 -0.17 9.41
N GLY A 180 -7.26 -0.05 8.25
CA GLY A 180 -7.18 -1.05 7.18
C GLY A 180 -7.88 -2.37 7.50
N ILE A 181 -8.15 -3.14 6.49
CA ILE A 181 -8.71 -4.49 6.63
C ILE A 181 -7.57 -5.49 6.75
N LYS A 182 -7.69 -6.44 7.67
CA LYS A 182 -6.70 -7.49 7.92
C LYS A 182 -7.22 -8.88 7.58
N SER A 183 -8.53 -9.09 7.54
CA SER A 183 -9.11 -10.36 7.11
C SER A 183 -10.38 -10.16 6.29
N THR A 184 -10.66 -11.14 5.45
CA THR A 184 -11.86 -11.20 4.64
C THR A 184 -12.47 -12.59 4.62
N THR A 185 -13.79 -12.63 4.58
CA THR A 185 -14.56 -13.83 4.28
C THR A 185 -15.40 -13.54 3.04
N VAL A 186 -15.30 -14.36 2.01
CA VAL A 186 -16.13 -14.27 0.81
C VAL A 186 -17.13 -15.40 0.81
N GLU A 187 -18.40 -15.05 0.72
CA GLU A 187 -19.53 -15.98 0.63
C GLU A 187 -20.00 -16.08 -0.81
N LEU A 188 -20.14 -17.30 -1.30
CA LEU A 188 -20.66 -17.64 -2.61
C LEU A 188 -22.09 -18.17 -2.46
N GLY A 189 -23.04 -17.42 -2.95
CA GLY A 189 -24.45 -17.85 -2.99
C GLY A 189 -24.76 -18.49 -4.34
N LEU A 190 -25.16 -19.77 -4.33
CA LEU A 190 -25.52 -20.52 -5.52
C LEU A 190 -27.04 -20.64 -5.60
N THR A 191 -27.62 -20.19 -6.71
CA THR A 191 -29.07 -20.22 -6.92
C THR A 191 -29.45 -20.99 -8.18
N THR A 192 -30.60 -21.60 -8.17
CA THR A 192 -31.16 -22.24 -9.35
C THR A 192 -32.70 -22.10 -9.39
N GLY A 193 -33.21 -21.80 -10.57
CA GLY A 193 -34.65 -21.82 -10.89
C GLY A 193 -35.11 -23.18 -11.43
N ASN A 194 -34.21 -24.12 -11.67
CA ASN A 194 -34.52 -25.47 -12.16
C ASN A 194 -33.98 -26.51 -11.17
N PRO A 195 -34.82 -27.35 -10.58
CA PRO A 195 -34.41 -28.35 -9.58
C PRO A 195 -33.46 -29.41 -10.13
N ASP A 196 -33.39 -29.59 -11.43
CA ASP A 196 -32.58 -30.60 -12.09
C ASP A 196 -31.17 -30.09 -12.48
N VAL A 197 -30.93 -28.79 -12.29
CA VAL A 197 -29.67 -28.15 -12.71
C VAL A 197 -29.09 -27.34 -11.55
N SER A 198 -27.80 -27.51 -11.32
CA SER A 198 -27.06 -26.77 -10.29
C SER A 198 -25.88 -26.00 -10.90
N PRO A 199 -25.57 -24.79 -10.40
CA PRO A 199 -24.31 -24.19 -10.70
C PRO A 199 -23.14 -25.00 -10.12
N LEU A 200 -21.99 -24.97 -10.80
CA LEU A 200 -20.78 -25.65 -10.37
C LEU A 200 -19.67 -24.63 -10.19
N ILE A 201 -18.84 -24.82 -9.19
CA ILE A 201 -17.65 -24.00 -8.94
C ILE A 201 -16.45 -24.92 -8.77
N ASP A 202 -15.36 -24.62 -9.48
CA ASP A 202 -14.08 -25.30 -9.28
C ASP A 202 -13.38 -24.72 -8.05
N MET A 203 -13.56 -25.38 -6.92
CA MET A 203 -12.94 -24.95 -5.64
C MET A 203 -11.42 -25.18 -5.62
N GLN A 204 -10.86 -26.01 -6.50
CA GLN A 204 -9.42 -26.22 -6.56
C GLN A 204 -8.70 -25.02 -7.19
N ARG A 205 -9.40 -24.27 -8.04
CA ARG A 205 -8.90 -23.05 -8.67
C ARG A 205 -9.40 -21.77 -8.00
N ALA A 206 -10.29 -21.92 -7.02
CA ALA A 206 -10.76 -20.77 -6.26
C ALA A 206 -9.58 -20.14 -5.50
N SER A 207 -9.35 -18.86 -5.75
CA SER A 207 -8.30 -18.07 -5.12
C SER A 207 -8.74 -16.63 -4.94
N MET A 208 -8.02 -15.87 -4.15
CA MET A 208 -8.24 -14.43 -4.03
C MET A 208 -6.92 -13.68 -3.95
N PHE A 209 -6.87 -12.52 -4.57
CA PHE A 209 -5.80 -11.55 -4.38
C PHE A 209 -6.25 -10.48 -3.40
N LEU A 210 -5.38 -10.17 -2.47
CA LEU A 210 -5.54 -9.08 -1.52
C LEU A 210 -4.54 -8.00 -1.92
N ILE A 211 -5.05 -6.80 -2.18
CA ILE A 211 -4.25 -5.69 -2.70
C ILE A 211 -4.24 -4.58 -1.67
N HIS A 212 -3.04 -4.13 -1.33
CA HIS A 212 -2.78 -2.95 -0.51
C HIS A 212 -2.00 -1.95 -1.34
N ASN A 213 -2.54 -0.74 -1.48
CA ASN A 213 -1.89 0.33 -2.21
C ASN A 213 -1.06 1.18 -1.23
N HIS A 214 0.23 1.31 -1.53
CA HIS A 214 1.12 2.18 -0.80
C HIS A 214 1.00 3.61 -1.36
N VAL A 215 0.06 4.37 -0.83
CA VAL A 215 -0.21 5.76 -1.23
C VAL A 215 -0.31 6.61 0.03
N ASP A 216 0.45 7.68 0.07
CA ASP A 216 0.42 8.62 1.17
C ASP A 216 -0.76 9.57 1.06
N MET A 217 -1.30 9.95 2.22
CA MET A 217 -2.39 10.92 2.32
C MET A 217 -1.89 12.36 2.35
N GLN A 218 -0.59 12.59 2.34
CA GLN A 218 -0.01 13.86 2.72
C GLN A 218 -0.01 14.92 1.64
N ASP A 219 -0.44 16.08 2.09
CA ASP A 219 0.10 17.35 1.64
C ASP A 219 1.45 17.58 2.36
N SER A 220 2.51 17.85 1.60
CA SER A 220 3.86 18.13 2.11
C SER A 220 3.92 19.28 3.14
N ALA A 221 2.96 20.20 3.08
CA ALA A 221 2.91 21.38 3.96
C ALA A 221 2.20 21.13 5.30
N ASN A 222 1.32 20.12 5.39
CA ASN A 222 0.52 19.86 6.58
C ASN A 222 0.32 18.36 6.80
N PRO A 223 1.29 17.66 7.39
CA PRO A 223 1.12 16.26 7.73
C PRO A 223 -0.05 16.13 8.72
N PRO A 224 -1.06 15.28 8.45
CA PRO A 224 -2.16 15.09 9.37
C PRO A 224 -1.67 14.46 10.67
N VAL A 225 -1.90 15.15 11.78
CA VAL A 225 -1.39 14.81 13.12
C VAL A 225 -2.01 13.53 13.70
N ASN A 226 -3.09 13.02 13.13
CA ASN A 226 -3.82 11.87 13.67
C ASN A 226 -4.55 11.02 12.61
N ALA A 227 -4.12 11.04 11.36
CA ALA A 227 -4.75 10.16 10.40
C ALA A 227 -4.33 8.70 10.69
N PRO A 228 -5.23 7.72 10.56
CA PRO A 228 -4.87 6.31 10.65
C PRO A 228 -3.96 6.00 9.48
N GLN A 229 -2.68 5.92 9.74
CA GLN A 229 -1.68 6.04 8.70
C GLN A 229 -1.12 4.70 8.34
N HIS A 230 -1.23 4.38 7.10
CA HIS A 230 -0.61 3.21 6.57
C HIS A 230 0.86 3.44 6.26
N ASN A 231 1.29 4.68 6.06
CA ASN A 231 2.63 4.96 5.58
C ASN A 231 3.01 6.43 5.79
N HIS A 232 3.06 6.87 7.04
CA HIS A 232 3.60 8.19 7.33
C HIS A 232 5.02 8.06 7.83
N PRO A 233 5.99 8.53 7.10
CA PRO A 233 7.31 8.70 7.66
C PRO A 233 7.25 9.75 8.77
N ILE A 234 7.76 9.39 9.95
CA ILE A 234 7.87 10.31 11.10
C ILE A 234 8.74 11.52 10.72
N ASN A 235 9.72 11.29 9.86
CA ASN A 235 10.57 12.35 9.29
C ASN A 235 10.18 12.58 7.83
N PHE A 236 9.23 13.48 7.63
CA PHE A 236 8.83 13.85 6.28
C PHE A 236 9.91 14.65 5.57
N VAL A 237 10.32 14.18 4.41
CA VAL A 237 11.23 14.90 3.49
C VAL A 237 10.42 15.35 2.29
N ASP A 238 10.53 16.64 1.97
CA ASP A 238 9.82 17.24 0.84
C ASP A 238 10.22 16.58 -0.49
N GLU A 239 9.25 16.44 -1.39
CA GLU A 239 9.46 15.84 -2.71
C GLU A 239 10.36 16.67 -3.64
N THR A 240 10.65 17.92 -3.30
CA THR A 240 11.64 18.75 -3.99
C THR A 240 13.08 18.42 -3.61
N ALA A 241 13.31 17.66 -2.53
CA ALA A 241 14.65 17.26 -2.12
C ALA A 241 15.41 16.52 -3.21
N ALA A 242 16.70 16.77 -3.35
CA ALA A 242 17.55 16.19 -4.40
C ALA A 242 17.53 14.64 -4.39
N ILE A 243 17.58 14.04 -3.22
CA ILE A 243 17.51 12.57 -3.04
C ILE A 243 16.11 11.98 -3.24
N GLY A 244 15.12 12.82 -3.50
CA GLY A 244 13.72 12.38 -3.67
C GLY A 244 12.83 12.59 -2.51
N GLY A 245 11.91 12.71 -2.01
CA GLY A 245 11.06 12.91 -0.83
C GLY A 245 10.63 11.61 -0.18
N SER A 246 9.77 11.73 0.80
CA SER A 246 9.32 10.61 1.65
C SER A 246 8.09 9.89 1.14
N HIS A 247 7.37 10.41 0.13
CA HIS A 247 6.18 9.72 -0.39
C HIS A 247 6.53 8.33 -0.93
N ILE A 248 5.76 7.34 -0.56
CA ILE A 248 5.95 5.94 -0.99
C ILE A 248 5.40 5.71 -2.40
N GLY A 249 4.22 6.28 -2.67
CA GLY A 249 3.55 6.16 -3.96
C GLY A 249 4.17 7.09 -5.00
N LYS A 250 5.31 6.72 -5.60
CA LYS A 250 5.94 7.52 -6.66
C LYS A 250 6.43 6.67 -7.83
N HIS A 251 6.41 7.27 -8.99
CA HIS A 251 7.00 6.70 -10.20
C HIS A 251 8.05 7.65 -10.75
N ILE A 252 9.28 7.17 -10.90
CA ILE A 252 10.41 7.92 -11.47
C ILE A 252 10.80 7.25 -12.77
N VAL A 253 10.76 7.98 -13.87
CA VAL A 253 11.21 7.48 -15.16
C VAL A 253 12.74 7.38 -15.19
N ARG A 254 13.27 6.54 -16.06
CA ARG A 254 14.71 6.52 -16.29
C ARG A 254 15.16 7.87 -16.90
N PRO A 255 16.35 8.38 -16.55
CA PRO A 255 16.91 9.53 -17.22
C PRO A 255 16.94 9.35 -18.74
N VAL A 256 16.48 10.35 -19.44
CA VAL A 256 16.49 10.41 -20.91
C VAL A 256 17.59 11.35 -21.36
N THR A 257 18.43 10.91 -22.28
CA THR A 257 19.43 11.75 -22.95
C THR A 257 18.89 12.12 -24.34
N LEU A 258 18.94 13.38 -24.67
CA LEU A 258 18.53 13.96 -25.95
C LEU A 258 19.69 13.97 -26.93
N GLU A 259 19.41 13.87 -28.21
CA GLU A 259 20.42 14.06 -29.28
C GLU A 259 20.77 15.54 -29.44
N GLU A 260 19.78 16.43 -29.22
CA GLU A 260 19.95 17.87 -29.27
C GLU A 260 19.42 18.52 -28.01
N ASP A 261 19.98 19.65 -27.63
CA ASP A 261 19.57 20.38 -26.45
C ASP A 261 18.13 20.90 -26.56
N ALA A 262 17.44 20.89 -25.43
CA ALA A 262 16.09 21.42 -25.29
C ALA A 262 16.04 22.56 -24.29
N ILE A 263 15.03 23.41 -24.41
CA ILE A 263 14.74 24.49 -23.46
C ILE A 263 13.42 24.29 -22.71
N GLY A 264 12.70 23.22 -23.02
CA GLY A 264 11.44 22.94 -22.34
C GLY A 264 10.98 21.50 -22.53
N LEU A 265 10.00 21.11 -21.72
CA LEU A 265 9.33 19.80 -21.84
C LEU A 265 7.82 19.98 -21.86
N LYS A 266 7.16 19.33 -22.79
CA LYS A 266 5.71 19.16 -22.74
C LYS A 266 5.40 17.75 -22.26
N ILE A 267 4.75 17.65 -21.10
CA ILE A 267 4.40 16.37 -20.47
C ILE A 267 2.90 16.15 -20.67
N LEU A 268 2.54 14.99 -21.21
CA LEU A 268 1.17 14.54 -21.40
C LEU A 268 0.98 13.28 -20.58
N LEU A 269 0.03 13.31 -19.66
CA LEU A 269 -0.23 12.23 -18.72
C LEU A 269 -1.70 11.83 -18.77
N SER A 270 -1.99 10.61 -19.19
CA SER A 270 -3.36 10.08 -19.15
C SER A 270 -3.61 9.37 -17.83
N ALA A 271 -4.49 9.93 -17.02
CA ALA A 271 -4.75 9.46 -15.67
C ALA A 271 -6.24 9.41 -15.32
N HIS A 272 -6.61 8.41 -14.51
CA HIS A 272 -7.83 8.40 -13.73
C HIS A 272 -7.53 9.01 -12.37
N ARG A 273 -8.33 9.98 -11.94
CA ARG A 273 -8.19 10.68 -10.67
C ARG A 273 -9.52 10.68 -9.92
N PRO A 274 -9.72 9.80 -8.93
CA PRO A 274 -10.86 9.87 -8.00
C PRO A 274 -10.89 11.19 -7.23
N SER A 275 -12.04 11.55 -6.67
CA SER A 275 -12.19 12.81 -5.91
C SER A 275 -11.33 12.87 -4.65
N VAL A 276 -10.99 11.71 -4.09
CA VAL A 276 -10.14 11.55 -2.89
C VAL A 276 -8.66 11.44 -3.20
N ALA A 277 -8.29 11.46 -4.48
CA ALA A 277 -6.92 11.27 -4.94
C ALA A 277 -6.41 12.45 -5.75
N ASP A 278 -5.10 12.66 -5.71
CA ASP A 278 -4.39 13.59 -6.56
C ASP A 278 -2.97 13.10 -6.87
N PHE A 279 -2.26 13.83 -7.70
CA PHE A 279 -0.87 13.55 -8.03
C PHE A 279 -0.15 14.82 -8.45
N ASP A 280 1.13 14.88 -8.13
CA ASP A 280 2.03 15.95 -8.52
C ASP A 280 3.08 15.43 -9.49
N VAL A 281 3.51 16.29 -10.40
CA VAL A 281 4.54 15.99 -11.38
C VAL A 281 5.74 16.87 -11.13
N TYR A 282 6.91 16.24 -11.06
CA TYR A 282 8.20 16.91 -10.87
C TYR A 282 9.14 16.56 -12.00
N TYR A 283 10.10 17.44 -12.25
CA TYR A 283 11.16 17.21 -13.22
C TYR A 283 12.52 17.58 -12.67
N LYS A 284 13.55 17.05 -13.28
CA LYS A 284 14.91 17.52 -13.22
C LYS A 284 15.46 17.60 -14.64
N VAL A 285 16.33 18.56 -14.88
CA VAL A 285 17.10 18.69 -16.12
C VAL A 285 18.58 18.81 -15.78
N ALA A 286 19.41 18.32 -16.66
CA ALA A 286 20.87 18.35 -16.49
C ALA A 286 21.57 18.36 -17.85
N ASN A 287 22.81 18.77 -17.87
CA ASN A 287 23.74 18.62 -18.99
C ASN A 287 24.66 17.42 -18.81
N ASP A 288 25.43 17.10 -19.84
CA ASP A 288 26.40 16.02 -19.75
C ASP A 288 27.45 16.30 -18.66
N GLY A 289 27.71 15.29 -17.84
CA GLY A 289 28.62 15.37 -16.71
C GLY A 289 27.98 15.86 -15.41
N GLU A 290 26.78 16.39 -15.43
CA GLU A 290 26.05 16.76 -14.22
C GLU A 290 25.33 15.55 -13.61
N ASN A 291 25.28 15.50 -12.27
CA ASN A 291 24.62 14.44 -11.55
C ASN A 291 23.20 14.88 -11.13
N PHE A 292 22.19 14.09 -11.48
CA PHE A 292 20.82 14.35 -11.06
C PHE A 292 20.62 14.30 -9.53
N ASP A 293 21.47 13.58 -8.80
CA ASP A 293 21.33 13.45 -7.34
C ASP A 293 21.70 14.75 -6.61
N ASP A 294 22.45 15.65 -7.26
CA ASP A 294 22.84 16.94 -6.70
C ASP A 294 21.80 18.05 -6.98
N THR A 295 20.81 17.78 -7.83
CA THR A 295 19.82 18.77 -8.27
C THR A 295 18.48 18.55 -7.55
N PRO A 296 17.81 19.59 -7.05
CA PRO A 296 16.47 19.44 -6.48
C PRO A 296 15.44 19.09 -7.56
N TRP A 297 14.38 18.44 -7.16
CA TRP A 297 13.22 18.26 -8.01
C TRP A 297 12.41 19.55 -8.07
N ILE A 298 11.88 19.86 -9.24
CA ILE A 298 11.05 21.06 -9.47
C ILE A 298 9.65 20.58 -9.82
N GLU A 299 8.65 21.06 -9.07
CA GLU A 299 7.25 20.77 -9.35
C GLU A 299 6.78 21.54 -10.59
N VAL A 300 5.95 20.88 -11.40
CA VAL A 300 5.32 21.48 -12.59
C VAL A 300 3.84 21.64 -12.36
N ALA A 301 3.35 22.87 -12.48
CA ALA A 301 1.92 23.13 -12.40
C ALA A 301 1.16 22.53 -13.59
N LYS A 302 -0.03 22.00 -13.33
CA LYS A 302 -0.96 21.54 -14.37
C LYS A 302 -1.36 22.73 -15.26
N GLU A 303 -1.33 22.58 -16.59
CA GLU A 303 -1.85 23.60 -17.51
C GLU A 303 -3.38 23.65 -17.50
N ASN A 304 -4.03 22.56 -17.13
CA ASN A 304 -5.47 22.42 -17.12
C ASN A 304 -5.93 21.68 -15.86
N GLU A 305 -6.88 22.28 -15.16
CA GLU A 305 -7.61 21.61 -14.11
C GLU A 305 -8.75 20.79 -14.71
N LEU A 306 -8.74 19.48 -14.43
CA LEU A 306 -9.76 18.55 -14.90
C LEU A 306 -10.56 18.02 -13.72
N PRO A 307 -11.88 17.82 -13.87
CA PRO A 307 -12.70 17.26 -12.81
C PRO A 307 -12.24 15.82 -12.47
N SER A 308 -12.40 15.46 -11.21
CA SER A 308 -12.28 14.07 -10.77
C SER A 308 -13.38 13.19 -11.38
N ASP A 309 -13.18 11.89 -11.37
CA ASP A 309 -14.16 10.93 -11.84
C ASP A 309 -14.10 9.69 -10.95
N GLU A 310 -15.24 9.14 -10.57
CA GLU A 310 -15.31 7.94 -9.74
C GLU A 310 -15.33 6.64 -10.58
N ASN A 311 -15.57 6.76 -11.90
CA ASN A 311 -15.53 5.59 -12.78
C ASN A 311 -14.09 5.26 -13.18
N PRO A 312 -13.52 4.11 -12.74
CA PRO A 312 -12.12 3.75 -12.96
C PRO A 312 -11.75 3.54 -14.44
N ASN A 313 -12.72 3.49 -15.33
CA ASN A 313 -12.49 3.35 -16.75
C ASN A 313 -12.33 4.70 -17.48
N ILE A 314 -12.58 5.81 -16.78
CA ILE A 314 -12.46 7.15 -17.37
C ILE A 314 -11.09 7.73 -17.06
N PHE A 315 -10.30 7.92 -18.11
CA PHE A 315 -9.00 8.54 -18.06
C PHE A 315 -9.07 9.91 -18.73
N ARG A 316 -8.38 10.91 -18.17
CA ARG A 316 -8.31 12.27 -18.68
C ARG A 316 -6.85 12.64 -18.97
N ASP A 317 -6.62 13.50 -19.97
CA ASP A 317 -5.29 13.90 -20.40
C ASP A 317 -4.88 15.21 -19.70
N TYR A 318 -4.00 15.09 -18.74
CA TYR A 318 -3.36 16.18 -18.03
C TYR A 318 -2.15 16.67 -18.81
N ARG A 319 -1.95 17.98 -18.81
CA ARG A 319 -0.87 18.64 -19.56
C ARG A 319 -0.03 19.48 -18.61
N TYR A 320 1.28 19.44 -18.84
CA TYR A 320 2.26 20.21 -18.09
C TYR A 320 3.28 20.78 -19.06
N LEU A 321 3.72 22.01 -18.80
CA LEU A 321 4.70 22.69 -19.62
C LEU A 321 5.85 23.21 -18.77
N VAL A 322 7.02 22.61 -18.94
CA VAL A 322 8.26 23.04 -18.31
C VAL A 322 8.87 24.15 -19.14
N GLY A 323 9.27 25.25 -18.50
CA GLY A 323 9.83 26.41 -19.15
C GLY A 323 8.80 27.42 -19.66
N GLY A 324 7.50 27.09 -19.59
CA GLY A 324 6.44 27.97 -20.09
C GLY A 324 6.55 28.24 -21.60
N GLN A 325 6.03 29.36 -22.06
CA GLN A 325 6.04 29.72 -23.49
C GLN A 325 7.42 30.17 -23.99
N ASN A 326 8.31 30.58 -23.11
CA ASN A 326 9.63 31.10 -23.46
C ASN A 326 10.78 30.10 -23.27
N GLY A 327 10.47 28.91 -22.76
CA GLY A 327 11.46 27.91 -22.38
C GLY A 327 12.18 28.23 -21.05
N LEU A 328 13.09 27.36 -20.65
CA LEU A 328 14.01 27.58 -19.54
C LEU A 328 15.13 28.53 -19.99
N SER A 329 15.71 29.26 -19.04
CA SER A 329 16.82 30.19 -19.32
C SER A 329 18.12 29.50 -19.75
N THR A 330 18.25 28.21 -19.46
CA THR A 330 19.41 27.38 -19.81
C THR A 330 18.92 26.12 -20.52
N SER A 331 19.56 25.76 -21.63
CA SER A 331 19.30 24.51 -22.32
C SER A 331 19.79 23.30 -21.52
N PHE A 332 19.24 22.14 -21.80
CA PHE A 332 19.61 20.88 -21.17
C PHE A 332 19.64 19.74 -22.19
N SER A 333 20.52 18.78 -21.98
CA SER A 333 20.64 17.58 -22.82
C SER A 333 20.02 16.33 -22.18
N ARG A 334 19.66 16.39 -20.87
CA ARG A 334 19.12 15.24 -20.12
C ARG A 334 17.97 15.66 -19.22
N PHE A 335 16.99 14.79 -19.06
CA PHE A 335 15.88 15.03 -18.13
C PHE A 335 15.40 13.76 -17.45
N VAL A 336 14.67 13.93 -16.36
CA VAL A 336 13.96 12.88 -15.63
C VAL A 336 12.66 13.43 -15.08
N ILE A 337 11.59 12.61 -15.07
CA ILE A 337 10.26 12.95 -14.56
C ILE A 337 9.94 12.07 -13.37
N LYS A 338 9.32 12.66 -12.36
CA LYS A 338 8.76 11.98 -11.20
C LYS A 338 7.28 12.32 -11.07
N ILE A 339 6.46 11.29 -10.84
CA ILE A 339 5.03 11.42 -10.52
C ILE A 339 4.85 10.94 -9.10
N VAL A 340 4.28 11.77 -8.24
CA VAL A 340 3.96 11.45 -6.84
C VAL A 340 2.46 11.27 -6.71
N MET A 341 2.05 10.13 -6.22
CA MET A 341 0.65 9.75 -6.03
C MET A 341 0.20 10.04 -4.61
N LYS A 342 -0.95 10.65 -4.46
CA LYS A 342 -1.56 10.99 -3.17
C LYS A 342 -3.01 10.54 -3.14
N SER A 343 -3.48 10.00 -2.01
CA SER A 343 -4.90 9.72 -1.82
C SER A 343 -5.24 9.71 -0.34
N THR A 344 -6.39 10.23 0.02
CA THR A 344 -6.96 10.08 1.37
C THR A 344 -7.62 8.72 1.54
N ASN A 345 -7.66 7.92 0.49
CA ASN A 345 -8.20 6.57 0.48
C ASN A 345 -7.29 5.64 -0.34
N SER A 346 -6.55 4.77 0.34
CA SER A 346 -5.66 3.81 -0.30
C SER A 346 -6.38 2.81 -1.22
N ALA A 347 -7.69 2.60 -1.05
CA ALA A 347 -8.50 1.83 -1.98
C ALA A 347 -8.78 2.55 -3.31
N LYS A 348 -8.65 3.88 -3.33
CA LYS A 348 -8.92 4.74 -4.49
C LYS A 348 -7.68 5.57 -4.88
N PRO A 349 -6.55 4.94 -5.26
CA PRO A 349 -5.38 5.67 -5.72
C PRO A 349 -5.60 6.25 -7.13
N PRO A 350 -4.82 7.25 -7.54
CA PRO A 350 -4.81 7.64 -8.94
C PRO A 350 -4.23 6.50 -9.80
N ILE A 351 -4.74 6.33 -11.01
CA ILE A 351 -4.31 5.28 -11.94
C ILE A 351 -3.76 5.94 -13.21
N PHE A 352 -2.60 5.52 -13.67
CA PHE A 352 -1.94 6.06 -14.85
C PHE A 352 -1.93 5.04 -15.99
N ARG A 353 -2.19 5.50 -17.20
CA ARG A 353 -2.24 4.66 -18.39
C ARG A 353 -1.18 5.01 -19.42
N ASP A 354 -0.88 6.29 -19.59
CA ASP A 354 0.06 6.77 -20.60
C ASP A 354 0.83 7.99 -20.09
N LEU A 355 2.13 8.02 -20.37
CA LEU A 355 3.02 9.15 -20.11
C LEU A 355 3.83 9.42 -21.38
N ARG A 356 3.71 10.63 -21.91
CA ARG A 356 4.51 11.11 -23.05
C ARG A 356 5.21 12.39 -22.66
N VAL A 357 6.47 12.47 -23.01
CA VAL A 357 7.28 13.68 -22.80
C VAL A 357 7.86 14.09 -24.14
N ILE A 358 7.64 15.34 -24.51
CA ILE A 358 8.15 15.94 -25.73
C ILE A 358 9.14 17.02 -25.31
N ALA A 359 10.39 16.86 -25.72
CA ALA A 359 11.41 17.90 -25.56
C ALA A 359 11.18 19.00 -26.60
N LEU A 360 11.25 20.24 -26.14
CA LEU A 360 11.07 21.41 -26.97
C LEU A 360 12.46 21.98 -27.27
N ALA A 361 12.88 21.85 -28.51
CA ALA A 361 14.16 22.36 -28.98
C ALA A 361 14.17 23.90 -29.06
N VAL A 362 15.37 24.45 -29.10
CA VAL A 362 15.62 25.89 -29.26
C VAL A 362 15.13 26.39 -30.62
#